data_5cb5a1aafff56043d930cf0438cbe93e
#
_entry.id   5cb5a1aafff56043d930cf0438cbe93e
#
_cell.length_a   1.000
_cell.length_b   1.000
_cell.length_c   1.000
_cell.angle_alpha   90.00
_cell.angle_beta   90.00
_cell.angle_gamma   90.00
#
_symmetry.space_group_name_H-M   'P 1'
#
loop_
_entity.id
_entity.type
_entity.pdbx_description
1 polymer ?
#
loop_
_entity_poly.entity_id
_entity_poly.type
_entity_poly.pdbx_seq_one_letter_code
_entity_poly.pdbx_strand_id
1 'polypeptide(L)'
;MKNRSKSIAFTAAFAFLIVGCKKETPKTMNATSSAPPPATAVPAATTPPAATTAYTSGASADTTAKLAGAAWALKQDEIKNDAKGQWAIAATASSTYNDAKGQDSWSANQATGAPNVDHYADDGHAWTTKTQDSGIEWLDLKFPKPVHAEEVRVRESCGSGAVIKVEVFDEQGGAHTVWAGNDPTTDLNYLMVKFPKTAYKTDRVKITLATNVVPGWNEIDAVQLVGADQ
;
A
#
# COMPACT_ATOMS: atom_id res chain seq x y z
N MET A 1 17.88 -62.78 -8.72
CA MET A 1 18.34 -61.64 -9.54
C MET A 1 17.86 -60.39 -8.87
N LYS A 2 18.78 -59.61 -8.25
CA LYS A 2 18.47 -58.35 -7.49
C LYS A 2 18.78 -57.17 -8.40
N ASN A 3 17.74 -56.45 -8.85
CA ASN A 3 17.91 -55.17 -9.56
C ASN A 3 18.05 -54.06 -8.53
N ARG A 4 19.21 -53.42 -8.48
CA ARG A 4 19.46 -52.20 -7.72
C ARG A 4 19.21 -51.00 -8.65
N SER A 5 18.12 -50.25 -8.37
CA SER A 5 17.89 -48.94 -8.96
C SER A 5 18.76 -47.90 -8.24
N LYS A 6 19.61 -47.19 -8.99
CA LYS A 6 20.43 -46.08 -8.50
C LYS A 6 19.60 -44.78 -8.60
N SER A 7 19.21 -44.23 -7.47
CA SER A 7 18.64 -42.88 -7.42
C SER A 7 19.77 -41.86 -7.56
N ILE A 8 19.69 -41.04 -8.60
CA ILE A 8 20.55 -39.85 -8.78
C ILE A 8 19.84 -38.67 -8.11
N ALA A 9 20.43 -38.21 -7.03
CA ALA A 9 19.99 -36.97 -6.37
C ALA A 9 20.51 -35.78 -7.18
N PHE A 10 19.60 -35.03 -7.77
CA PHE A 10 19.90 -33.72 -8.36
C PHE A 10 19.76 -32.66 -7.27
N THR A 11 20.86 -32.15 -6.78
CA THR A 11 20.90 -30.98 -5.87
C THR A 11 20.81 -29.73 -6.73
N ALA A 12 19.63 -29.16 -6.86
CA ALA A 12 19.45 -27.83 -7.44
C ALA A 12 19.74 -26.80 -6.36
N ALA A 13 20.88 -26.11 -6.48
CA ALA A 13 21.17 -24.93 -5.69
C ALA A 13 20.33 -23.77 -6.22
N PHE A 14 19.25 -23.41 -5.53
CA PHE A 14 18.51 -22.17 -5.78
C PHE A 14 19.27 -21.01 -5.11
N ALA A 15 19.89 -20.17 -5.93
CA ALA A 15 20.37 -18.86 -5.47
C ALA A 15 19.15 -17.94 -5.29
N PHE A 16 18.80 -17.65 -4.03
CA PHE A 16 17.81 -16.66 -3.70
C PHE A 16 18.37 -15.26 -4.04
N LEU A 17 17.88 -14.65 -5.10
CA LEU A 17 18.00 -13.22 -5.31
C LEU A 17 16.93 -12.55 -4.44
N ILE A 18 17.35 -12.01 -3.31
CA ILE A 18 16.53 -11.10 -2.50
C ILE A 18 16.45 -9.79 -3.28
N VAL A 19 15.39 -9.61 -4.06
CA VAL A 19 15.03 -8.31 -4.63
C VAL A 19 14.24 -7.58 -3.55
N GLY A 20 14.96 -6.88 -2.69
CA GLY A 20 14.35 -5.96 -1.73
C GLY A 20 13.70 -4.79 -2.47
N CYS A 21 12.66 -4.19 -1.89
CA CYS A 21 12.07 -2.93 -2.33
C CYS A 21 13.15 -1.84 -2.37
N LYS A 22 13.86 -1.67 -3.48
CA LYS A 22 14.86 -0.62 -3.67
C LYS A 22 14.18 0.63 -4.21
N LYS A 23 14.34 1.71 -3.47
CA LYS A 23 13.98 3.06 -3.89
C LYS A 23 14.88 3.49 -5.04
N GLU A 24 14.34 3.57 -6.26
CA GLU A 24 15.04 4.18 -7.38
C GLU A 24 14.91 5.70 -7.29
N THR A 25 16.04 6.39 -7.21
CA THR A 25 16.12 7.85 -7.33
C THR A 25 15.91 8.28 -8.78
N PRO A 26 15.12 9.31 -9.07
CA PRO A 26 14.92 9.79 -10.43
C PRO A 26 16.22 10.35 -11.02
N LYS A 27 16.62 9.87 -12.19
CA LYS A 27 17.72 10.45 -13.00
C LYS A 27 17.33 11.84 -13.49
N THR A 28 18.09 12.84 -13.07
CA THR A 28 18.01 14.21 -13.58
C THR A 28 18.37 14.24 -15.06
N MET A 29 17.44 14.59 -15.93
CA MET A 29 17.75 14.91 -17.33
C MET A 29 18.23 16.36 -17.41
N ASN A 30 19.47 16.56 -17.82
CA ASN A 30 20.01 17.87 -18.18
C ASN A 30 19.35 18.35 -19.48
N ALA A 31 18.54 19.39 -19.39
CA ALA A 31 18.08 20.13 -20.56
C ALA A 31 19.10 21.24 -20.87
N THR A 32 19.71 21.15 -22.02
CA THR A 32 20.59 22.17 -22.58
C THR A 32 19.72 23.34 -23.05
N SER A 33 19.83 24.49 -22.37
CA SER A 33 19.18 25.75 -22.77
C SER A 33 20.14 26.54 -23.66
N SER A 34 19.73 26.80 -24.89
CA SER A 34 20.39 27.77 -25.80
C SER A 34 19.85 29.18 -25.49
N ALA A 35 20.78 30.11 -25.28
CA ALA A 35 20.50 31.51 -25.00
C ALA A 35 20.10 32.31 -26.26
N PRO A 36 19.21 33.31 -26.18
CA PRO A 36 18.96 34.29 -27.22
C PRO A 36 19.91 35.51 -27.11
N PRO A 37 20.11 36.27 -28.21
CA PRO A 37 21.11 37.34 -28.29
C PRO A 37 20.66 38.66 -27.61
N PRO A 38 21.59 39.63 -27.42
CA PRO A 38 21.38 40.79 -26.54
C PRO A 38 20.62 41.92 -27.26
N ALA A 39 19.68 42.53 -26.52
CA ALA A 39 19.01 43.76 -26.93
C ALA A 39 19.58 44.97 -26.20
N THR A 40 19.66 46.06 -26.92
CA THR A 40 20.29 47.35 -26.73
C THR A 40 19.75 48.17 -25.54
N ALA A 41 20.66 48.89 -24.87
CA ALA A 41 20.38 49.76 -23.72
C ALA A 41 19.66 51.06 -24.07
N VAL A 42 18.77 51.52 -23.18
CA VAL A 42 18.25 52.90 -23.10
C VAL A 42 18.28 53.35 -21.63
N PRO A 43 18.64 54.63 -21.32
CA PRO A 43 19.15 55.02 -20.02
C PRO A 43 18.10 55.41 -18.99
N ALA A 44 18.57 55.46 -17.76
CA ALA A 44 17.99 55.65 -16.47
C ALA A 44 16.96 56.79 -16.26
N ALA A 45 15.99 56.55 -15.43
CA ALA A 45 15.35 57.52 -14.58
C ALA A 45 15.21 56.99 -13.13
N THR A 46 15.55 57.84 -12.23
CA THR A 46 15.79 57.73 -10.80
C THR A 46 14.54 57.50 -9.95
N THR A 47 14.69 56.78 -8.93
CA THR A 47 14.39 56.89 -7.47
C THR A 47 13.76 55.65 -6.89
N PRO A 48 14.26 55.10 -5.77
CA PRO A 48 13.83 53.84 -5.26
C PRO A 48 12.63 53.99 -4.28
N PRO A 49 11.61 53.16 -4.39
CA PRO A 49 10.78 52.87 -3.23
C PRO A 49 11.46 51.77 -2.41
N ALA A 50 11.35 51.91 -1.11
CA ALA A 50 11.82 50.98 -0.10
C ALA A 50 11.53 49.53 -0.48
N ALA A 51 12.60 48.74 -0.57
CA ALA A 51 12.47 47.29 -0.68
C ALA A 51 11.85 46.74 0.61
N THR A 52 10.56 46.49 0.56
CA THR A 52 9.94 45.54 1.49
C THR A 52 10.47 44.16 1.08
N THR A 53 11.49 43.75 1.78
CA THR A 53 11.99 42.35 1.65
C THR A 53 10.87 41.45 2.11
N ALA A 54 10.07 40.97 1.17
CA ALA A 54 9.22 39.82 1.40
C ALA A 54 10.18 38.65 1.71
N TYR A 55 10.30 38.30 2.98
CA TYR A 55 10.86 37.04 3.39
C TYR A 55 9.95 35.95 2.86
N THR A 56 10.17 35.51 1.64
CA THR A 56 9.75 34.17 1.24
C THR A 56 10.69 33.23 1.97
N SER A 57 10.31 32.83 3.18
CA SER A 57 10.93 31.73 3.88
C SER A 57 10.61 30.47 3.09
N GLY A 58 11.41 30.17 2.07
CA GLY A 58 11.48 28.83 1.51
C GLY A 58 11.89 27.89 2.64
N ALA A 59 10.93 27.11 3.15
CA ALA A 59 11.26 26.08 4.12
C ALA A 59 12.40 25.22 3.53
N SER A 60 13.44 24.96 4.31
CA SER A 60 14.52 24.09 3.85
C SER A 60 13.93 22.71 3.50
N ALA A 61 14.59 21.97 2.59
CA ALA A 61 14.14 20.62 2.22
C ALA A 61 13.96 19.72 3.47
N ASP A 62 14.82 19.89 4.48
CA ASP A 62 14.70 19.19 5.77
C ASP A 62 13.43 19.58 6.54
N THR A 63 13.09 20.86 6.59
CA THR A 63 11.83 21.31 7.23
C THR A 63 10.60 20.78 6.50
N THR A 64 10.61 20.77 5.17
CA THR A 64 9.52 20.22 4.34
C THR A 64 9.36 18.72 4.59
N ALA A 65 10.46 17.97 4.64
CA ALA A 65 10.43 16.52 4.92
C ALA A 65 9.89 16.22 6.32
N LYS A 66 10.29 17.00 7.34
CA LYS A 66 9.78 16.87 8.72
C LYS A 66 8.29 17.15 8.81
N LEU A 67 7.81 18.20 8.14
CA LEU A 67 6.38 18.52 8.08
C LEU A 67 5.57 17.42 7.38
N ALA A 68 6.08 16.88 6.27
CA ALA A 68 5.45 15.77 5.58
C ALA A 68 5.38 14.51 6.46
N GLY A 69 6.46 14.18 7.17
CA GLY A 69 6.49 13.07 8.12
C GLY A 69 5.50 13.25 9.28
N ALA A 70 5.42 14.46 9.83
CA ALA A 70 4.46 14.76 10.89
C ALA A 70 3.00 14.67 10.40
N ALA A 71 2.70 15.19 9.21
CA ALA A 71 1.38 15.09 8.60
C ALA A 71 0.99 13.63 8.33
N TRP A 72 1.94 12.82 7.85
CA TRP A 72 1.73 11.39 7.66
C TRP A 72 1.42 10.69 8.99
N ALA A 73 2.20 10.95 10.05
CA ALA A 73 1.98 10.35 11.36
C ALA A 73 0.60 10.71 11.95
N LEU A 74 0.19 11.98 11.84
CA LEU A 74 -1.14 12.42 12.25
C LEU A 74 -2.24 11.68 11.49
N LYS A 75 -2.06 11.50 10.18
CA LYS A 75 -3.04 10.77 9.35
C LYS A 75 -3.14 9.31 9.75
N GLN A 76 -2.02 8.66 10.07
CA GLN A 76 -2.02 7.27 10.59
C GLN A 76 -2.78 7.19 11.91
N ASP A 77 -2.57 8.16 12.81
CA ASP A 77 -3.24 8.21 14.10
C ASP A 77 -4.75 8.44 13.97
N GLU A 78 -5.19 9.35 13.10
CA GLU A 78 -6.61 9.56 12.76
C GLU A 78 -7.27 8.27 12.26
N ILE A 79 -6.62 7.53 11.34
CA ILE A 79 -7.15 6.28 10.80
C ILE A 79 -7.24 5.23 11.90
N LYS A 80 -6.19 5.09 12.70
CA LYS A 80 -6.11 4.10 13.77
C LYS A 80 -7.17 4.30 14.85
N ASN A 81 -7.49 5.55 15.15
CA ASN A 81 -8.43 5.95 16.21
C ASN A 81 -9.83 6.34 15.68
N ASP A 82 -10.14 6.05 14.41
CA ASP A 82 -11.46 6.32 13.84
C ASP A 82 -12.53 5.48 14.55
N ALA A 83 -13.45 6.15 15.25
CA ALA A 83 -14.51 5.51 16.02
C ALA A 83 -15.50 4.69 15.17
N LYS A 84 -15.58 4.94 13.86
CA LYS A 84 -16.37 4.16 12.89
C LYS A 84 -15.56 3.03 12.27
N GLY A 85 -14.24 3.02 12.44
CA GLY A 85 -13.32 2.03 11.90
C GLY A 85 -13.27 0.79 12.78
N GLN A 86 -13.29 -0.38 12.16
CA GLN A 86 -13.02 -1.64 12.83
C GLN A 86 -11.99 -2.43 12.03
N TRP A 87 -11.04 -3.05 12.72
CA TRP A 87 -10.00 -3.87 12.14
C TRP A 87 -10.49 -5.30 11.95
N ALA A 88 -10.00 -5.98 10.92
CA ALA A 88 -10.29 -7.38 10.69
C ALA A 88 -9.86 -8.24 11.89
N ILE A 89 -10.62 -9.30 12.19
CA ILE A 89 -10.35 -10.25 13.31
C ILE A 89 -10.03 -11.64 12.82
N ALA A 90 -10.28 -11.93 11.56
CA ALA A 90 -9.92 -13.20 10.92
C ALA A 90 -9.69 -12.94 9.42
N ALA A 91 -8.81 -13.72 8.83
CA ALA A 91 -8.53 -13.66 7.42
C ALA A 91 -8.24 -15.04 6.83
N THR A 92 -8.60 -15.22 5.56
CA THR A 92 -8.20 -16.32 4.70
C THR A 92 -7.71 -15.76 3.38
N ALA A 93 -6.87 -16.50 2.67
CA ALA A 93 -6.29 -16.04 1.41
C ALA A 93 -6.30 -17.15 0.36
N SER A 94 -6.14 -16.78 -0.92
CA SER A 94 -5.93 -17.73 -2.01
C SER A 94 -4.64 -18.53 -1.82
N SER A 95 -3.60 -17.85 -1.31
CA SER A 95 -2.32 -18.44 -0.94
C SER A 95 -1.63 -17.61 0.12
N THR A 96 -0.63 -18.17 0.80
CA THR A 96 0.24 -17.47 1.75
C THR A 96 1.69 -17.90 1.56
N TYR A 97 2.64 -17.00 1.79
CA TYR A 97 4.06 -17.33 1.70
C TYR A 97 4.43 -18.41 2.71
N ASN A 98 3.94 -18.27 3.91
CA ASN A 98 4.21 -19.19 5.00
C ASN A 98 2.91 -19.80 5.51
N ASP A 99 2.63 -21.03 5.09
CA ASP A 99 1.50 -21.86 5.53
C ASP A 99 1.96 -23.02 6.44
N ALA A 100 3.25 -23.05 6.80
CA ALA A 100 3.80 -24.08 7.67
C ALA A 100 3.23 -23.95 9.09
N LYS A 101 2.83 -25.08 9.66
CA LYS A 101 2.27 -25.14 11.01
C LYS A 101 3.21 -24.50 12.04
N GLY A 102 2.70 -23.52 12.76
CA GLY A 102 3.39 -22.83 13.85
C GLY A 102 4.22 -21.63 13.42
N GLN A 103 4.20 -21.23 12.17
CA GLN A 103 4.79 -19.98 11.70
C GLN A 103 3.69 -19.07 11.16
N ASP A 104 3.54 -17.90 11.77
CA ASP A 104 2.47 -16.96 11.45
C ASP A 104 2.94 -15.80 10.54
N SER A 105 4.26 -15.63 10.38
CA SER A 105 4.85 -14.61 9.48
C SER A 105 4.34 -14.77 8.06
N TRP A 106 3.96 -13.66 7.44
CA TRP A 106 3.36 -13.56 6.09
C TRP A 106 2.08 -14.38 5.89
N SER A 107 1.46 -14.89 6.96
CA SER A 107 0.17 -15.57 6.87
C SER A 107 -0.99 -14.59 6.66
N ALA A 108 -2.17 -15.10 6.26
CA ALA A 108 -3.36 -14.27 6.13
C ALA A 108 -3.73 -13.55 7.44
N ASN A 109 -3.44 -14.16 8.60
CA ASN A 109 -3.72 -13.57 9.90
C ASN A 109 -2.93 -12.27 10.16
N GLN A 110 -1.79 -12.07 9.52
CA GLN A 110 -1.02 -10.84 9.66
C GLN A 110 -1.77 -9.59 9.15
N ALA A 111 -2.74 -9.75 8.26
CA ALA A 111 -3.61 -8.66 7.83
C ALA A 111 -4.76 -8.36 8.82
N THR A 112 -4.74 -8.93 10.04
CA THR A 112 -5.74 -8.69 11.08
C THR A 112 -5.22 -7.79 12.19
N GLY A 113 -6.13 -7.11 12.88
CA GLY A 113 -5.76 -6.13 13.89
C GLY A 113 -5.39 -4.77 13.31
N ALA A 114 -4.96 -3.86 14.19
CA ALA A 114 -4.41 -2.57 13.78
C ALA A 114 -3.03 -2.76 13.14
N PRO A 115 -2.63 -1.85 12.24
CA PRO A 115 -1.36 -1.97 11.54
C PRO A 115 -0.16 -1.99 12.51
N ASN A 116 0.82 -2.83 12.20
CA ASN A 116 2.02 -3.03 13.02
C ASN A 116 3.34 -3.00 12.23
N VAL A 117 3.28 -2.82 10.90
CA VAL A 117 4.45 -2.53 10.07
C VAL A 117 4.68 -1.02 10.03
N ASP A 118 5.87 -0.55 10.35
CA ASP A 118 6.21 0.88 10.50
C ASP A 118 7.12 1.45 9.39
N HIS A 119 7.56 0.60 8.45
CA HIS A 119 8.42 0.99 7.34
C HIS A 119 8.04 0.25 6.05
N TYR A 120 8.38 0.83 4.90
CA TYR A 120 8.13 0.21 3.60
C TYR A 120 9.21 -0.81 3.28
N ALA A 121 8.91 -2.08 3.53
CA ALA A 121 9.81 -3.21 3.27
C ALA A 121 9.05 -4.54 3.29
N ASP A 122 9.72 -5.61 2.86
CA ASP A 122 9.29 -6.99 3.12
C ASP A 122 9.34 -7.25 4.64
N ASP A 123 8.18 -7.49 5.25
CA ASP A 123 8.03 -7.66 6.69
C ASP A 123 7.06 -8.80 7.02
N GLY A 124 7.52 -9.74 7.86
CA GLY A 124 6.74 -10.90 8.28
C GLY A 124 5.46 -10.61 9.06
N HIS A 125 5.22 -9.36 9.46
CA HIS A 125 3.99 -8.89 10.10
C HIS A 125 2.91 -8.45 9.10
N ALA A 126 3.13 -8.65 7.79
CA ALA A 126 2.14 -8.46 6.74
C ALA A 126 1.80 -9.79 6.05
N TRP A 127 0.61 -9.88 5.44
CA TRP A 127 0.28 -10.99 4.55
C TRP A 127 0.89 -10.79 3.18
N THR A 128 1.44 -11.86 2.60
CA THR A 128 1.76 -11.92 1.17
C THR A 128 1.44 -13.30 0.59
N THR A 129 1.41 -13.37 -0.73
CA THR A 129 1.08 -14.56 -1.50
C THR A 129 2.21 -15.61 -1.43
N LYS A 130 1.92 -16.85 -1.80
CA LYS A 130 2.89 -17.95 -1.76
C LYS A 130 4.09 -17.74 -2.67
N THR A 131 3.88 -17.10 -3.81
CA THR A 131 4.90 -16.81 -4.82
C THR A 131 4.75 -15.39 -5.32
N GLN A 132 5.86 -14.74 -5.68
CA GLN A 132 5.86 -13.46 -6.37
C GLN A 132 5.16 -13.57 -7.72
N ASP A 133 4.54 -12.47 -8.16
CA ASP A 133 4.04 -12.26 -9.53
C ASP A 133 3.08 -13.37 -10.04
N SER A 134 2.36 -14.03 -9.13
CA SER A 134 1.53 -15.22 -9.43
C SER A 134 0.22 -14.89 -10.19
N GLY A 135 -0.10 -13.62 -10.35
CA GLY A 135 -1.32 -13.16 -11.03
C GLY A 135 -2.45 -12.82 -10.06
N ILE A 136 -3.63 -13.39 -10.27
CA ILE A 136 -4.82 -13.05 -9.47
C ILE A 136 -4.81 -13.81 -8.15
N GLU A 137 -4.72 -13.05 -7.06
CA GLU A 137 -4.75 -13.54 -5.69
C GLU A 137 -5.79 -12.77 -4.89
N TRP A 138 -6.19 -13.27 -3.73
CA TRP A 138 -7.18 -12.60 -2.89
C TRP A 138 -6.95 -12.84 -1.40
N LEU A 139 -7.41 -11.86 -0.62
CA LEU A 139 -7.51 -11.88 0.82
C LEU A 139 -8.97 -11.63 1.23
N ASP A 140 -9.54 -12.51 2.05
CA ASP A 140 -10.92 -12.47 2.52
C ASP A 140 -10.93 -12.30 4.04
N LEU A 141 -11.56 -11.23 4.52
CA LEU A 141 -11.43 -10.74 5.88
C LEU A 141 -12.81 -10.66 6.57
N LYS A 142 -12.84 -11.03 7.86
CA LYS A 142 -14.00 -10.92 8.73
C LYS A 142 -13.78 -9.82 9.77
N PHE A 143 -14.83 -9.06 10.06
CA PHE A 143 -14.82 -7.95 11.00
C PHE A 143 -15.70 -8.25 12.24
N PRO A 144 -15.45 -7.56 13.38
CA PRO A 144 -16.15 -7.84 14.64
C PRO A 144 -17.67 -7.67 14.58
N LYS A 145 -18.15 -6.67 13.84
CA LYS A 145 -19.57 -6.30 13.82
C LYS A 145 -20.03 -6.01 12.39
N PRO A 146 -21.24 -6.45 12.01
CA PRO A 146 -21.87 -6.01 10.77
C PRO A 146 -22.27 -4.53 10.88
N VAL A 147 -21.88 -3.74 9.86
CA VAL A 147 -22.15 -2.31 9.76
C VAL A 147 -22.67 -1.94 8.37
N HIS A 148 -23.38 -0.83 8.25
CA HIS A 148 -23.61 -0.17 6.98
C HIS A 148 -22.29 0.51 6.57
N ALA A 149 -21.55 -0.13 5.69
CA ALA A 149 -20.20 0.29 5.31
C ALA A 149 -20.21 1.49 4.36
N GLU A 150 -19.23 2.35 4.50
CA GLU A 150 -19.02 3.53 3.64
C GLU A 150 -17.57 3.68 3.15
N GLU A 151 -16.63 2.90 3.73
CA GLU A 151 -15.22 2.91 3.32
C GLU A 151 -14.52 1.60 3.71
N VAL A 152 -13.59 1.16 2.87
CA VAL A 152 -12.59 0.14 3.19
C VAL A 152 -11.20 0.76 3.03
N ARG A 153 -10.34 0.56 4.01
CA ARG A 153 -8.95 1.04 4.01
C ARG A 153 -8.01 -0.15 4.03
N VAL A 154 -7.17 -0.26 3.02
CA VAL A 154 -6.20 -1.35 2.86
C VAL A 154 -4.81 -0.78 3.07
N ARG A 155 -4.11 -1.19 4.13
CA ARG A 155 -2.74 -0.76 4.38
C ARG A 155 -1.77 -1.68 3.66
N GLU A 156 -0.99 -1.12 2.76
CA GLU A 156 0.01 -1.80 1.98
C GLU A 156 1.41 -1.45 2.49
N SER A 157 2.26 -2.45 2.71
CA SER A 157 3.58 -2.29 3.34
C SER A 157 4.77 -2.61 2.44
N CYS A 158 4.53 -3.37 1.35
CA CYS A 158 5.53 -3.65 0.31
C CYS A 158 4.81 -3.89 -1.02
N GLY A 159 5.41 -3.51 -2.14
CA GLY A 159 4.84 -3.68 -3.47
C GLY A 159 3.42 -3.11 -3.61
N SER A 160 3.19 -1.92 -3.06
CA SER A 160 1.89 -1.25 -3.06
C SER A 160 1.41 -0.94 -4.48
N GLY A 161 0.08 -0.98 -4.69
CA GLY A 161 -0.51 -0.69 -6.00
C GLY A 161 -1.02 -1.92 -6.76
N ALA A 162 -1.05 -3.09 -6.12
CA ALA A 162 -1.48 -4.33 -6.76
C ALA A 162 -2.98 -4.64 -6.58
N VAL A 163 -3.71 -3.92 -5.74
CA VAL A 163 -5.14 -4.13 -5.52
C VAL A 163 -5.93 -3.70 -6.76
N ILE A 164 -6.80 -4.58 -7.25
CA ILE A 164 -7.63 -4.31 -8.44
C ILE A 164 -9.13 -4.32 -8.15
N LYS A 165 -9.56 -4.91 -7.03
CA LYS A 165 -10.98 -4.99 -6.68
C LYS A 165 -11.18 -5.13 -5.18
N VAL A 166 -12.22 -4.47 -4.65
CA VAL A 166 -12.73 -4.61 -3.29
C VAL A 166 -14.21 -4.96 -3.35
N GLU A 167 -14.60 -6.03 -2.65
CA GLU A 167 -15.97 -6.51 -2.52
C GLU A 167 -16.35 -6.56 -1.04
N VAL A 168 -17.60 -6.22 -0.73
CA VAL A 168 -18.24 -6.43 0.57
C VAL A 168 -19.38 -7.44 0.42
N PHE A 169 -19.73 -8.12 1.50
CA PHE A 169 -20.76 -9.17 1.44
C PHE A 169 -21.94 -8.80 2.31
N ASP A 170 -23.14 -8.91 1.79
CA ASP A 170 -24.36 -8.77 2.59
C ASP A 170 -24.56 -9.94 3.56
N GLU A 171 -25.57 -9.83 4.43
CA GLU A 171 -25.89 -10.84 5.43
C GLU A 171 -26.35 -12.19 4.84
N GLN A 172 -26.75 -12.23 3.57
CA GLN A 172 -27.10 -13.42 2.81
C GLN A 172 -25.89 -14.05 2.09
N GLY A 173 -24.73 -13.39 2.16
CA GLY A 173 -23.49 -13.83 1.52
C GLY A 173 -23.36 -13.37 0.05
N GLY A 174 -24.25 -12.49 -0.42
CA GLY A 174 -24.16 -11.86 -1.73
C GLY A 174 -22.97 -10.93 -1.81
N ALA A 175 -22.12 -11.07 -2.83
CA ALA A 175 -20.96 -10.23 -3.05
C ALA A 175 -21.33 -8.95 -3.82
N HIS A 176 -20.88 -7.81 -3.32
CA HIS A 176 -21.09 -6.49 -3.94
C HIS A 176 -19.75 -5.83 -4.18
N THR A 177 -19.40 -5.59 -5.44
CA THR A 177 -18.18 -4.85 -5.79
C THR A 177 -18.38 -3.37 -5.43
N VAL A 178 -17.61 -2.87 -4.46
CA VAL A 178 -17.63 -1.47 -4.04
C VAL A 178 -16.54 -0.64 -4.71
N TRP A 179 -15.52 -1.31 -5.24
CA TRP A 179 -14.47 -0.67 -6.02
C TRP A 179 -13.80 -1.69 -6.96
N ALA A 180 -13.48 -1.23 -8.17
CA ALA A 180 -12.60 -1.93 -9.10
C ALA A 180 -11.85 -0.87 -9.91
N GLY A 181 -10.54 -1.02 -10.03
CA GLY A 181 -9.74 -0.02 -10.72
C GLY A 181 -8.24 -0.26 -10.63
N ASN A 182 -7.49 0.80 -10.89
CA ASN A 182 -6.06 0.84 -10.73
C ASN A 182 -5.73 1.47 -9.37
N ASP A 183 -4.96 0.77 -8.57
CA ASP A 183 -4.56 1.20 -7.25
C ASP A 183 -3.44 2.24 -7.35
N PRO A 184 -3.64 3.47 -6.86
CA PRO A 184 -2.63 4.52 -6.91
C PRO A 184 -1.67 4.51 -5.72
N THR A 185 -1.78 3.53 -4.81
CA THR A 185 -1.01 3.49 -3.57
C THR A 185 0.47 3.30 -3.87
N THR A 186 1.29 4.03 -3.18
CA THR A 186 2.75 3.93 -3.21
C THR A 186 3.32 3.98 -1.80
N ASP A 187 4.47 3.39 -1.61
CA ASP A 187 5.15 3.34 -0.32
C ASP A 187 4.24 2.73 0.79
N LEU A 188 4.59 2.90 2.05
CA LEU A 188 3.80 2.50 3.21
C LEU A 188 2.57 3.40 3.33
N ASN A 189 1.45 3.00 2.78
CA ASN A 189 0.26 3.83 2.75
C ASN A 189 -1.04 3.01 2.70
N TYR A 190 -2.17 3.71 2.61
CA TYR A 190 -3.49 3.10 2.48
C TYR A 190 -4.10 3.34 1.10
N LEU A 191 -4.62 2.28 0.51
CA LEU A 191 -5.69 2.40 -0.49
C LEU A 191 -6.98 2.75 0.25
N MET A 192 -7.53 3.95 0.00
CA MET A 192 -8.75 4.47 0.62
C MET A 192 -9.92 4.29 -0.34
N VAL A 193 -10.71 3.23 -0.14
CA VAL A 193 -11.88 2.92 -0.99
C VAL A 193 -13.13 3.47 -0.36
N LYS A 194 -13.61 4.63 -0.83
CA LYS A 194 -14.86 5.26 -0.39
C LYS A 194 -16.00 4.96 -1.36
N PHE A 195 -17.19 4.67 -0.82
CA PHE A 195 -18.38 4.37 -1.60
C PHE A 195 -19.64 4.84 -0.87
N PRO A 196 -20.80 4.95 -1.54
CA PRO A 196 -22.05 5.25 -0.88
C PRO A 196 -22.37 4.23 0.22
N LYS A 197 -22.82 4.72 1.37
CA LYS A 197 -23.22 3.88 2.51
C LYS A 197 -24.11 2.74 2.04
N THR A 198 -23.77 1.51 2.39
CA THR A 198 -24.52 0.32 1.97
C THR A 198 -25.93 0.30 2.56
N ALA A 199 -26.90 -0.14 1.77
CA ALA A 199 -28.27 -0.35 2.26
C ALA A 199 -28.39 -1.63 3.15
N TYR A 200 -27.40 -2.49 3.12
CA TYR A 200 -27.27 -3.73 3.88
C TYR A 200 -26.09 -3.63 4.85
N LYS A 201 -26.09 -4.46 5.89
CA LYS A 201 -24.95 -4.59 6.79
C LYS A 201 -23.94 -5.59 6.23
N THR A 202 -22.68 -5.33 6.51
CA THR A 202 -21.55 -6.19 6.13
C THR A 202 -20.53 -6.25 7.25
N ASP A 203 -19.93 -7.40 7.43
CA ASP A 203 -18.78 -7.66 8.29
C ASP A 203 -17.72 -8.50 7.58
N ARG A 204 -17.80 -8.56 6.23
CA ARG A 204 -16.87 -9.30 5.41
C ARG A 204 -16.43 -8.49 4.20
N VAL A 205 -15.13 -8.47 3.97
CA VAL A 205 -14.48 -7.79 2.82
C VAL A 205 -13.59 -8.78 2.10
N LYS A 206 -13.61 -8.76 0.78
CA LYS A 206 -12.64 -9.48 -0.06
C LYS A 206 -11.86 -8.50 -0.90
N ILE A 207 -10.55 -8.60 -0.85
CA ILE A 207 -9.60 -7.81 -1.62
C ILE A 207 -8.98 -8.71 -2.67
N THR A 208 -9.02 -8.31 -3.94
CA THR A 208 -8.40 -9.03 -5.05
C THR A 208 -7.21 -8.23 -5.56
N LEU A 209 -6.08 -8.91 -5.70
CA LEU A 209 -4.84 -8.36 -6.23
C LEU A 209 -4.52 -8.96 -7.59
N ALA A 210 -3.83 -8.19 -8.42
CA ALA A 210 -3.13 -8.67 -9.61
C ALA A 210 -1.62 -8.54 -9.35
N THR A 211 -1.04 -9.53 -8.68
CA THR A 211 0.33 -9.47 -8.15
C THR A 211 1.41 -9.37 -9.24
N ASN A 212 1.05 -9.69 -10.47
CA ASN A 212 1.95 -9.57 -11.63
C ASN A 212 2.00 -8.16 -12.27
N VAL A 213 1.23 -7.19 -11.75
CA VAL A 213 1.26 -5.79 -12.24
C VAL A 213 2.25 -4.93 -11.46
N VAL A 214 2.56 -5.33 -10.21
CA VAL A 214 3.60 -4.71 -9.38
C VAL A 214 4.62 -5.77 -9.05
N PRO A 215 5.81 -5.78 -9.71
CA PRO A 215 6.79 -6.85 -9.55
C PRO A 215 7.29 -7.03 -8.11
N GLY A 216 7.47 -8.28 -7.69
CA GLY A 216 7.96 -8.65 -6.38
C GLY A 216 6.86 -9.09 -5.42
N TRP A 217 7.11 -8.94 -4.12
CA TRP A 217 6.12 -9.20 -3.08
C TRP A 217 5.15 -8.04 -2.95
N ASN A 218 3.85 -8.35 -2.87
CA ASN A 218 2.80 -7.39 -2.58
C ASN A 218 2.23 -7.74 -1.20
N GLU A 219 2.36 -6.82 -0.24
CA GLU A 219 2.06 -7.11 1.16
C GLU A 219 0.95 -6.21 1.71
N ILE A 220 0.00 -6.83 2.43
CA ILE A 220 -1.07 -6.15 3.15
C ILE A 220 -0.85 -6.35 4.65
N ASP A 221 -0.61 -5.24 5.36
CA ASP A 221 -0.39 -5.18 6.81
C ASP A 221 -1.72 -5.19 7.59
N ALA A 222 -2.71 -4.41 7.15
CA ALA A 222 -3.97 -4.30 7.86
C ALA A 222 -5.12 -3.88 6.96
N VAL A 223 -6.34 -4.27 7.33
CA VAL A 223 -7.57 -3.82 6.65
C VAL A 223 -8.58 -3.30 7.67
N GLN A 224 -9.09 -2.09 7.41
CA GLN A 224 -10.12 -1.45 8.22
C GLN A 224 -11.42 -1.30 7.44
N LEU A 225 -12.52 -1.74 8.02
CA LEU A 225 -13.87 -1.50 7.53
C LEU A 225 -14.48 -0.32 8.31
N VAL A 226 -14.95 0.70 7.59
CA VAL A 226 -15.55 1.90 8.18
C VAL A 226 -17.03 1.93 7.89
N GLY A 227 -17.82 2.12 8.94
CA GLY A 227 -19.27 2.18 8.83
C GLY A 227 -19.94 2.40 10.18
N ALA A 228 -21.26 2.45 10.17
CA ALA A 228 -22.06 2.61 11.37
C ALA A 228 -23.21 1.59 11.42
N ASP A 229 -23.74 1.39 12.62
CA ASP A 229 -24.87 0.46 12.88
C ASP A 229 -26.19 1.00 12.31
N GLN A 230 -26.28 2.33 12.09
CA GLN A 230 -27.47 3.06 11.60
C GLN A 230 -27.10 3.99 10.44
#